data_ab0d700cf3bdd38942ffad687d08a06e
#
_entry.id   ab0d700cf3bdd38942ffad687d08a06e
#
_cell.length_a   1.000
_cell.length_b   1.000
_cell.length_c   1.000
_cell.angle_alpha   90.00
_cell.angle_beta   90.00
_cell.angle_gamma   90.00
#
_symmetry.space_group_name_H-M   'P 1'
#
loop_
_entity.id
_entity.type
_entity.pdbx_description
1 polymer ?
#
loop_
_entity_poly.entity_id
_entity_poly.type
_entity_poly.pdbx_seq_one_letter_code
_entity_poly.pdbx_strand_id
1 'polypeptide(L)'
;MSNNVYGIDLGTNNFKVYSKATGKTMLEKNTIAVVNKNQIYSYGNSAYAMFEKAPENILVKFPVVEGVIADYNLLQKMIFDFLEHRIKARIKNAEFIIAVPTDITPVEKRAFYEIFYKSKAKPKKVLLCEKPIADAVGLDIDVNEPTGVMIVDMGADTTETSVISLGGLVLSDLLHFGGNRLDESIISYIRKEYNLVIGQKTAKSLKETIGSALPGREDRMVVVGRDVLSGLPIEMEISSEAIYEAMKSNLESICTSIKMILEKTPPELAKDIIHSGIYITGGGSKLQGLGQIFEQITGIKVIPSEFPEESAVRGLVKIVSESKYKTLPFSIK
;
A
#
# COMPACT_ATOMS: atom_id res chain seq x y z
N MET A 1 -15.41 -16.56 -22.97
CA MET A 1 -14.63 -16.33 -21.74
C MET A 1 -15.57 -15.76 -20.69
N SER A 2 -15.47 -16.17 -19.44
CA SER A 2 -16.31 -15.64 -18.37
C SER A 2 -16.02 -14.13 -18.22
N ASN A 3 -17.06 -13.27 -18.34
CA ASN A 3 -16.91 -11.84 -18.05
C ASN A 3 -16.87 -11.54 -16.53
N ASN A 4 -17.00 -12.58 -15.70
CA ASN A 4 -17.13 -12.50 -14.26
C ASN A 4 -15.76 -12.70 -13.58
N VAL A 5 -14.81 -11.81 -13.86
CA VAL A 5 -13.44 -11.83 -13.35
C VAL A 5 -13.17 -10.53 -12.62
N TYR A 6 -12.56 -10.64 -11.44
CA TYR A 6 -12.22 -9.52 -10.57
C TYR A 6 -10.73 -9.52 -10.25
N GLY A 7 -10.09 -8.35 -10.41
CA GLY A 7 -8.76 -8.06 -9.88
C GLY A 7 -8.89 -7.39 -8.52
N ILE A 8 -8.18 -7.87 -7.52
CA ILE A 8 -8.30 -7.39 -6.13
C ILE A 8 -6.92 -7.00 -5.60
N ASP A 9 -6.81 -5.77 -5.10
CA ASP A 9 -5.65 -5.29 -4.34
C ASP A 9 -6.10 -4.93 -2.91
N LEU A 10 -5.65 -5.71 -1.93
CA LEU A 10 -5.99 -5.56 -0.51
C LEU A 10 -4.85 -4.84 0.23
N GLY A 11 -4.71 -3.54 -0.01
CA GLY A 11 -3.74 -2.73 0.73
C GLY A 11 -4.24 -2.36 2.14
N THR A 12 -3.32 -1.98 3.02
CA THR A 12 -3.63 -1.58 4.42
C THR A 12 -4.61 -0.42 4.48
N ASN A 13 -4.32 0.69 3.81
CA ASN A 13 -5.18 1.89 3.84
C ASN A 13 -6.37 1.82 2.89
N ASN A 14 -6.20 1.21 1.74
CA ASN A 14 -7.21 1.15 0.69
C ASN A 14 -7.27 -0.26 0.12
N PHE A 15 -8.47 -0.74 -0.17
CA PHE A 15 -8.63 -1.87 -1.06
C PHE A 15 -9.22 -1.41 -2.39
N LYS A 16 -8.82 -2.10 -3.45
CA LYS A 16 -9.21 -1.77 -4.82
C LYS A 16 -9.72 -3.01 -5.51
N VAL A 17 -10.78 -2.83 -6.28
CA VAL A 17 -11.43 -3.90 -7.02
C VAL A 17 -11.62 -3.46 -8.46
N TYR A 18 -11.08 -4.24 -9.37
CA TYR A 18 -11.40 -4.16 -10.78
C TYR A 18 -12.45 -5.20 -11.18
N SER A 19 -13.47 -4.80 -11.92
CA SER A 19 -14.46 -5.69 -12.48
C SER A 19 -14.34 -5.74 -14.02
N LYS A 20 -13.99 -6.89 -14.58
CA LYS A 20 -13.92 -7.08 -16.02
C LYS A 20 -15.26 -6.86 -16.72
N ALA A 21 -16.36 -7.22 -16.06
CA ALA A 21 -17.70 -7.08 -16.63
C ALA A 21 -18.10 -5.62 -16.86
N THR A 22 -17.66 -4.71 -15.98
CA THR A 22 -17.99 -3.28 -16.08
C THR A 22 -16.85 -2.44 -16.63
N GLY A 23 -15.64 -2.97 -16.72
CA GLY A 23 -14.42 -2.24 -17.08
C GLY A 23 -14.01 -1.17 -16.06
N LYS A 24 -14.56 -1.20 -14.84
CA LYS A 24 -14.34 -0.16 -13.82
C LYS A 24 -13.48 -0.66 -12.68
N THR A 25 -12.63 0.22 -12.18
CA THR A 25 -11.93 0.07 -10.90
C THR A 25 -12.66 0.90 -9.85
N MET A 26 -12.81 0.33 -8.66
CA MET A 26 -13.34 1.01 -7.47
C MET A 26 -12.32 0.93 -6.34
N LEU A 27 -12.17 2.05 -5.64
CA LEU A 27 -11.29 2.21 -4.50
C LEU A 27 -12.12 2.58 -3.27
N GLU A 28 -11.82 1.95 -2.14
CA GLU A 28 -12.45 2.24 -0.86
C GLU A 28 -11.42 2.12 0.28
N LYS A 29 -11.64 2.81 1.40
CA LYS A 29 -10.81 2.65 2.59
C LYS A 29 -10.94 1.25 3.17
N ASN A 30 -9.82 0.64 3.52
CA ASN A 30 -9.80 -0.67 4.18
C ASN A 30 -9.98 -0.51 5.70
N THR A 31 -11.16 -0.04 6.09
CA THR A 31 -11.49 0.34 7.46
C THR A 31 -12.89 -0.14 7.80
N ILE A 32 -13.09 -0.65 9.00
CA ILE A 32 -14.35 -1.17 9.50
C ILE A 32 -14.66 -0.54 10.85
N ALA A 33 -15.84 0.01 11.02
CA ALA A 33 -16.40 0.39 12.30
C ALA A 33 -17.31 -0.72 12.82
N VAL A 34 -17.07 -1.19 14.04
CA VAL A 34 -17.86 -2.24 14.68
C VAL A 34 -18.48 -1.74 15.97
N VAL A 35 -19.69 -2.22 16.26
CA VAL A 35 -20.41 -2.04 17.53
C VAL A 35 -20.56 -3.40 18.18
N ASN A 36 -20.64 -3.46 19.51
CA ASN A 36 -20.78 -4.72 20.27
C ASN A 36 -19.74 -5.78 19.88
N LYS A 37 -18.47 -5.35 19.64
CA LYS A 37 -17.29 -6.14 19.30
C LYS A 37 -17.25 -6.73 17.88
N ASN A 38 -18.38 -7.17 17.28
CA ASN A 38 -18.35 -7.91 16.01
C ASN A 38 -19.46 -7.53 15.01
N GLN A 39 -20.38 -6.64 15.37
CA GLN A 39 -21.39 -6.19 14.44
C GLN A 39 -20.86 -5.03 13.61
N ILE A 40 -20.78 -5.19 12.28
CA ILE A 40 -20.37 -4.10 11.40
C ILE A 40 -21.42 -2.99 11.48
N TYR A 41 -20.97 -1.80 11.89
CA TYR A 41 -21.74 -0.57 11.90
C TYR A 41 -21.56 0.18 10.56
N SER A 42 -20.33 0.26 10.08
CA SER A 42 -19.98 0.89 8.80
C SER A 42 -18.66 0.34 8.29
N TYR A 43 -18.35 0.54 7.01
CA TYR A 43 -17.04 0.21 6.42
C TYR A 43 -16.63 1.25 5.38
N GLY A 44 -15.37 1.16 4.95
CA GLY A 44 -14.82 2.01 3.92
C GLY A 44 -14.64 3.46 4.37
N ASN A 45 -14.86 4.40 3.46
CA ASN A 45 -14.72 5.83 3.70
C ASN A 45 -15.57 6.32 4.88
N SER A 46 -16.79 5.78 5.04
CA SER A 46 -17.67 6.14 6.13
C SER A 46 -17.12 5.70 7.49
N ALA A 47 -16.52 4.51 7.58
CA ALA A 47 -15.85 4.04 8.79
C ALA A 47 -14.57 4.84 9.08
N TYR A 48 -13.77 5.14 8.05
CA TYR A 48 -12.57 5.95 8.19
C TYR A 48 -12.87 7.39 8.66
N ALA A 49 -14.01 7.96 8.27
CA ALA A 49 -14.42 9.26 8.77
C ALA A 49 -14.63 9.27 10.30
N MET A 50 -15.02 8.12 10.88
CA MET A 50 -15.22 7.95 12.33
C MET A 50 -13.91 7.73 13.09
N PHE A 51 -12.83 7.36 12.41
CA PHE A 51 -11.53 7.11 13.06
C PHE A 51 -11.05 8.34 13.84
N GLU A 52 -10.63 8.15 15.09
CA GLU A 52 -10.28 9.18 16.09
C GLU A 52 -11.44 10.10 16.51
N LYS A 53 -12.68 9.80 16.12
CA LYS A 53 -13.88 10.60 16.45
C LYS A 53 -15.04 9.78 16.97
N ALA A 54 -14.94 8.45 16.89
CA ALA A 54 -16.01 7.55 17.29
C ALA A 54 -16.19 7.56 18.83
N PRO A 55 -17.43 7.43 19.34
CA PRO A 55 -17.68 7.21 20.75
C PRO A 55 -17.20 5.81 21.18
N GLU A 56 -17.02 5.60 22.49
CA GLU A 56 -16.41 4.38 23.06
C GLU A 56 -17.08 3.06 22.66
N ASN A 57 -18.37 3.08 22.34
CA ASN A 57 -19.12 1.90 21.91
C ASN A 57 -18.90 1.54 20.43
N ILE A 58 -18.23 2.38 19.66
CA ILE A 58 -17.88 2.12 18.26
C ILE A 58 -16.36 2.00 18.14
N LEU A 59 -15.88 0.81 17.75
CA LEU A 59 -14.48 0.56 17.54
C LEU A 59 -14.17 0.58 16.03
N VAL A 60 -13.26 1.47 15.62
CA VAL A 60 -12.77 1.52 14.25
C VAL A 60 -11.52 0.63 14.12
N LYS A 61 -11.56 -0.32 13.19
CA LYS A 61 -10.51 -1.32 12.96
C LYS A 61 -9.98 -1.25 11.54
N PHE A 62 -8.72 -1.64 11.39
CA PHE A 62 -8.05 -1.84 10.11
C PHE A 62 -7.82 -3.35 9.95
N PRO A 63 -8.54 -4.03 9.03
CA PRO A 63 -8.49 -5.49 8.94
C PRO A 63 -7.23 -6.04 8.25
N VAL A 64 -6.43 -5.18 7.62
CA VAL A 64 -5.09 -5.49 7.10
C VAL A 64 -4.10 -4.56 7.80
N VAL A 65 -3.05 -5.12 8.38
CA VAL A 65 -1.99 -4.41 9.14
C VAL A 65 -0.65 -5.00 8.71
N GLU A 66 0.34 -4.15 8.51
CA GLU A 66 1.69 -4.56 8.08
C GLU A 66 1.71 -5.49 6.85
N GLY A 67 0.77 -5.26 5.92
CA GLY A 67 0.65 -6.05 4.70
C GLY A 67 -0.05 -7.40 4.86
N VAL A 68 -0.47 -7.80 6.08
CA VAL A 68 -1.12 -9.08 6.35
C VAL A 68 -2.53 -8.94 6.90
N ILE A 69 -3.33 -10.00 6.81
CA ILE A 69 -4.71 -10.01 7.26
C ILE A 69 -4.76 -10.18 8.78
N ALA A 70 -5.14 -9.11 9.49
CA ALA A 70 -5.27 -9.09 10.95
C ALA A 70 -6.65 -9.58 11.44
N ASP A 71 -7.72 -9.33 10.68
CA ASP A 71 -9.08 -9.77 11.03
C ASP A 71 -9.77 -10.40 9.81
N TYR A 72 -9.58 -11.71 9.68
CA TYR A 72 -10.07 -12.49 8.54
C TYR A 72 -11.59 -12.39 8.34
N ASN A 73 -12.34 -12.57 9.41
CA ASN A 73 -13.81 -12.64 9.34
C ASN A 73 -14.44 -11.29 8.99
N LEU A 74 -13.93 -10.21 9.58
CA LEU A 74 -14.42 -8.87 9.29
C LEU A 74 -14.01 -8.44 7.88
N LEU A 75 -12.77 -8.74 7.46
CA LEU A 75 -12.31 -8.43 6.11
C LEU A 75 -13.13 -9.18 5.05
N GLN A 76 -13.35 -10.49 5.23
CA GLN A 76 -14.16 -11.27 4.31
C GLN A 76 -15.58 -10.69 4.18
N LYS A 77 -16.23 -10.41 5.31
CA LYS A 77 -17.57 -9.84 5.33
C LYS A 77 -17.63 -8.49 4.62
N MET A 78 -16.68 -7.60 4.92
CA MET A 78 -16.57 -6.28 4.29
C MET A 78 -16.40 -6.38 2.76
N ILE A 79 -15.46 -7.21 2.29
CA ILE A 79 -15.18 -7.36 0.85
C ILE A 79 -16.42 -7.83 0.11
N PHE A 80 -17.08 -8.88 0.62
CA PHE A 80 -18.25 -9.43 -0.07
C PHE A 80 -19.46 -8.51 -0.01
N ASP A 81 -19.68 -7.81 1.10
CA ASP A 81 -20.72 -6.80 1.22
C ASP A 81 -20.46 -5.63 0.21
N PHE A 82 -19.24 -5.19 0.08
CA PHE A 82 -18.83 -4.18 -0.90
C PHE A 82 -19.05 -4.66 -2.35
N LEU A 83 -18.62 -5.88 -2.67
CA LEU A 83 -18.80 -6.48 -3.99
C LEU A 83 -20.29 -6.59 -4.36
N GLU A 84 -21.14 -7.07 -3.44
CA GLU A 84 -22.56 -7.28 -3.68
C GLU A 84 -23.34 -5.96 -3.76
N HIS A 85 -23.12 -5.05 -2.81
CA HIS A 85 -23.98 -3.87 -2.64
C HIS A 85 -23.45 -2.61 -3.33
N ARG A 86 -22.11 -2.40 -3.33
CA ARG A 86 -21.52 -1.20 -3.95
C ARG A 86 -21.19 -1.42 -5.42
N ILE A 87 -20.54 -2.54 -5.75
CA ILE A 87 -20.18 -2.86 -7.15
C ILE A 87 -21.35 -3.51 -7.87
N LYS A 88 -22.31 -4.09 -7.14
CA LYS A 88 -23.39 -4.94 -7.68
C LYS A 88 -22.81 -6.10 -8.49
N ALA A 89 -21.74 -6.68 -7.97
CA ALA A 89 -20.97 -7.72 -8.63
C ALA A 89 -21.72 -9.05 -8.65
N ARG A 90 -21.64 -9.77 -9.78
CA ARG A 90 -22.10 -11.16 -9.85
C ARG A 90 -21.00 -12.07 -9.32
N ILE A 91 -20.90 -12.22 -7.99
CA ILE A 91 -19.80 -12.94 -7.33
C ILE A 91 -19.87 -14.47 -7.41
N LYS A 92 -21.07 -15.03 -7.62
CA LYS A 92 -21.25 -16.49 -7.72
C LYS A 92 -20.54 -17.05 -8.94
N ASN A 93 -19.72 -18.09 -8.75
CA ASN A 93 -18.88 -18.71 -9.78
C ASN A 93 -17.92 -17.71 -10.46
N ALA A 94 -17.53 -16.64 -9.79
CA ALA A 94 -16.57 -15.68 -10.30
C ALA A 94 -15.13 -16.23 -10.29
N GLU A 95 -14.24 -15.57 -11.01
CA GLU A 95 -12.80 -15.75 -10.93
C GLU A 95 -12.19 -14.53 -10.25
N PHE A 96 -11.29 -14.75 -9.27
CA PHE A 96 -10.61 -13.70 -8.54
C PHE A 96 -9.11 -13.79 -8.77
N ILE A 97 -8.46 -12.67 -9.05
CA ILE A 97 -6.99 -12.53 -9.08
C ILE A 97 -6.63 -11.48 -8.03
N ILE A 98 -5.82 -11.88 -7.05
CA ILE A 98 -5.53 -11.08 -5.87
C ILE A 98 -4.04 -10.72 -5.86
N ALA A 99 -3.72 -9.43 -5.77
CA ALA A 99 -2.36 -8.98 -5.51
C ALA A 99 -1.98 -9.32 -4.06
N VAL A 100 -0.82 -9.92 -3.88
CA VAL A 100 -0.28 -10.29 -2.55
C VAL A 100 1.14 -9.77 -2.41
N PRO A 101 1.53 -9.30 -1.21
CA PRO A 101 2.92 -8.91 -0.96
C PRO A 101 3.89 -10.08 -1.18
N THR A 102 5.14 -9.77 -1.45
CA THR A 102 6.24 -10.75 -1.41
C THR A 102 6.68 -10.98 0.04
N ASP A 103 7.53 -11.98 0.24
CA ASP A 103 8.16 -12.29 1.53
C ASP A 103 7.18 -12.52 2.71
N ILE A 104 5.90 -12.75 2.40
CA ILE A 104 4.92 -13.21 3.38
C ILE A 104 4.97 -14.72 3.54
N THR A 105 4.63 -15.20 4.75
CA THR A 105 4.62 -16.61 5.06
C THR A 105 3.61 -17.40 4.22
N PRO A 106 3.81 -18.72 4.03
CA PRO A 106 2.83 -19.57 3.36
C PRO A 106 1.43 -19.51 4.01
N VAL A 107 1.36 -19.31 5.33
CA VAL A 107 0.10 -19.18 6.08
C VAL A 107 -0.61 -17.89 5.71
N GLU A 108 0.10 -16.77 5.67
CA GLU A 108 -0.44 -15.47 5.26
C GLU A 108 -0.88 -15.49 3.80
N LYS A 109 -0.05 -16.03 2.90
CA LYS A 109 -0.41 -16.21 1.49
C LYS A 109 -1.69 -17.04 1.33
N ARG A 110 -1.83 -18.09 2.13
CA ARG A 110 -3.03 -18.92 2.18
C ARG A 110 -4.25 -18.16 2.71
N ALA A 111 -4.08 -17.25 3.68
CA ALA A 111 -5.18 -16.42 4.19
C ALA A 111 -5.77 -15.52 3.10
N PHE A 112 -4.94 -14.86 2.27
CA PHE A 112 -5.40 -14.10 1.10
C PHE A 112 -6.19 -14.96 0.11
N TYR A 113 -5.74 -16.17 -0.16
CA TYR A 113 -6.44 -17.10 -1.04
C TYR A 113 -7.79 -17.54 -0.46
N GLU A 114 -7.80 -17.96 0.82
CA GLU A 114 -8.97 -18.55 1.47
C GLU A 114 -10.10 -17.54 1.71
N ILE A 115 -9.82 -16.24 1.88
CA ILE A 115 -10.87 -15.20 1.96
C ILE A 115 -11.87 -15.32 0.82
N PHE A 116 -11.37 -15.60 -0.39
CA PHE A 116 -12.23 -15.77 -1.57
C PHE A 116 -12.66 -17.21 -1.75
N TYR A 117 -11.73 -18.17 -1.64
CA TYR A 117 -11.99 -19.58 -1.90
C TYR A 117 -13.06 -20.19 -0.97
N LYS A 118 -13.01 -19.89 0.33
CA LYS A 118 -13.98 -20.36 1.34
C LYS A 118 -15.21 -19.46 1.47
N SER A 119 -15.41 -18.52 0.57
CA SER A 119 -16.55 -17.60 0.63
C SER A 119 -17.87 -18.21 0.14
N LYS A 120 -18.97 -17.53 0.49
CA LYS A 120 -20.33 -17.89 -0.02
C LYS A 120 -20.41 -17.79 -1.55
N ALA A 121 -19.51 -17.04 -2.19
CA ALA A 121 -19.47 -16.86 -3.64
C ALA A 121 -19.18 -18.15 -4.41
N LYS A 122 -18.61 -19.19 -3.76
CA LYS A 122 -18.18 -20.45 -4.41
C LYS A 122 -17.45 -20.14 -5.71
N PRO A 123 -16.29 -19.49 -5.68
CA PRO A 123 -15.60 -19.00 -6.85
C PRO A 123 -15.23 -20.18 -7.76
N LYS A 124 -15.24 -19.96 -9.07
CA LYS A 124 -14.76 -20.91 -10.06
C LYS A 124 -13.23 -21.04 -9.99
N LYS A 125 -12.54 -19.93 -9.74
CA LYS A 125 -11.09 -19.88 -9.67
C LYS A 125 -10.65 -18.74 -8.74
N VAL A 126 -9.61 -18.99 -7.97
CA VAL A 126 -8.89 -17.99 -7.20
C VAL A 126 -7.42 -18.10 -7.55
N LEU A 127 -6.82 -17.00 -7.92
CA LEU A 127 -5.40 -16.90 -8.24
C LEU A 127 -4.77 -15.79 -7.43
N LEU A 128 -3.50 -15.93 -7.14
CA LEU A 128 -2.66 -14.90 -6.56
C LEU A 128 -1.73 -14.35 -7.63
N CYS A 129 -1.35 -13.09 -7.50
CA CYS A 129 -0.30 -12.44 -8.28
C CYS A 129 0.59 -11.68 -7.30
N GLU A 130 1.89 -11.84 -7.40
CA GLU A 130 2.82 -11.06 -6.59
C GLU A 130 2.69 -9.58 -6.93
N LYS A 131 2.55 -8.74 -5.91
CA LYS A 131 2.22 -7.33 -6.05
C LYS A 131 3.22 -6.57 -6.92
N PRO A 132 4.57 -6.76 -6.79
CA PRO A 132 5.52 -6.09 -7.68
C PRO A 132 5.34 -6.44 -9.16
N ILE A 133 4.94 -7.67 -9.48
CA ILE A 133 4.63 -8.06 -10.86
C ILE A 133 3.40 -7.30 -11.36
N ALA A 134 2.36 -7.20 -10.53
CA ALA A 134 1.19 -6.41 -10.86
C ALA A 134 1.54 -4.92 -11.03
N ASP A 135 2.39 -4.36 -10.15
CA ASP A 135 2.87 -2.98 -10.24
C ASP A 135 3.61 -2.74 -11.56
N ALA A 136 4.57 -3.61 -11.92
CA ALA A 136 5.32 -3.49 -13.17
C ALA A 136 4.42 -3.48 -14.40
N VAL A 137 3.47 -4.43 -14.47
CA VAL A 137 2.47 -4.49 -15.54
C VAL A 137 1.60 -3.22 -15.55
N GLY A 138 1.27 -2.69 -14.37
CA GLY A 138 0.51 -1.45 -14.21
C GLY A 138 1.26 -0.20 -14.68
N LEU A 139 2.57 -0.21 -14.59
CA LEU A 139 3.49 0.81 -15.09
C LEU A 139 3.82 0.67 -16.58
N ASP A 140 3.12 -0.19 -17.31
CA ASP A 140 3.36 -0.47 -18.74
C ASP A 140 4.71 -1.14 -19.03
N ILE A 141 5.32 -1.80 -18.05
CA ILE A 141 6.57 -2.53 -18.21
C ILE A 141 6.25 -3.95 -18.70
N ASP A 142 6.92 -4.42 -19.76
CA ASP A 142 6.80 -5.81 -20.18
C ASP A 142 7.71 -6.69 -19.34
N VAL A 143 7.11 -7.32 -18.32
CA VAL A 143 7.83 -8.18 -17.37
C VAL A 143 8.30 -9.51 -17.98
N ASN A 144 7.82 -9.89 -19.16
CA ASN A 144 8.18 -11.15 -19.81
C ASN A 144 9.56 -11.09 -20.51
N GLU A 145 10.09 -9.88 -20.71
CA GLU A 145 11.40 -9.68 -21.31
C GLU A 145 12.53 -10.13 -20.39
N PRO A 146 13.69 -10.58 -20.94
CA PRO A 146 14.86 -10.99 -20.15
C PRO A 146 15.67 -9.76 -19.68
N THR A 147 14.99 -8.74 -19.16
CA THR A 147 15.58 -7.49 -18.67
C THR A 147 15.30 -7.33 -17.19
N GLY A 148 16.29 -6.79 -16.45
CA GLY A 148 16.14 -6.47 -15.03
C GLY A 148 15.28 -5.22 -14.83
N VAL A 149 14.22 -5.33 -14.04
CA VAL A 149 13.34 -4.21 -13.64
C VAL A 149 13.34 -4.11 -12.13
N MET A 150 13.62 -2.92 -11.58
CA MET A 150 13.55 -2.67 -10.15
C MET A 150 12.37 -1.78 -9.82
N ILE A 151 11.56 -2.23 -8.84
CA ILE A 151 10.38 -1.51 -8.35
C ILE A 151 10.49 -1.33 -6.85
N VAL A 152 10.18 -0.12 -6.38
CA VAL A 152 10.00 0.21 -4.96
C VAL A 152 8.57 0.67 -4.76
N ASP A 153 7.75 -0.16 -4.12
CA ASP A 153 6.38 0.19 -3.73
C ASP A 153 6.34 0.60 -2.26
N MET A 154 6.19 1.89 -2.01
CA MET A 154 6.01 2.42 -0.65
C MET A 154 4.53 2.58 -0.34
N GLY A 155 3.98 1.59 0.37
CA GLY A 155 2.59 1.57 0.83
C GLY A 155 2.35 2.34 2.12
N ALA A 156 1.24 2.00 2.79
CA ALA A 156 0.89 2.58 4.09
C ALA A 156 1.69 1.94 5.24
N ASP A 157 1.74 0.61 5.30
CA ASP A 157 2.43 -0.15 6.35
C ASP A 157 3.66 -0.90 5.85
N THR A 158 3.85 -1.02 4.54
CA THR A 158 4.95 -1.78 3.95
C THR A 158 5.67 -0.97 2.89
N THR A 159 6.96 -1.20 2.77
CA THR A 159 7.78 -0.78 1.63
C THR A 159 8.40 -2.03 1.01
N GLU A 160 8.08 -2.30 -0.24
CA GLU A 160 8.51 -3.49 -0.96
C GLU A 160 9.48 -3.10 -2.07
N THR A 161 10.70 -3.64 -2.01
CA THR A 161 11.73 -3.44 -3.03
C THR A 161 11.96 -4.75 -3.77
N SER A 162 11.76 -4.76 -5.08
CA SER A 162 11.79 -5.99 -5.88
C SER A 162 12.55 -5.83 -7.18
N VAL A 163 13.26 -6.88 -7.58
CA VAL A 163 13.86 -7.03 -8.90
C VAL A 163 13.14 -8.14 -9.65
N ILE A 164 12.66 -7.83 -10.84
CA ILE A 164 11.84 -8.69 -11.70
C ILE A 164 12.58 -8.95 -13.00
N SER A 165 12.47 -10.17 -13.52
CA SER A 165 12.89 -10.55 -14.88
C SER A 165 12.13 -11.79 -15.33
N LEU A 166 11.83 -11.91 -16.63
CA LEU A 166 11.16 -13.08 -17.22
C LEU A 166 9.85 -13.48 -16.53
N GLY A 167 9.07 -12.47 -16.09
CA GLY A 167 7.78 -12.67 -15.42
C GLY A 167 7.86 -13.20 -13.99
N GLY A 168 9.05 -13.25 -13.39
CA GLY A 168 9.26 -13.73 -12.02
C GLY A 168 10.07 -12.76 -11.15
N LEU A 169 9.94 -12.94 -9.85
CA LEU A 169 10.78 -12.24 -8.87
C LEU A 169 12.17 -12.87 -8.83
N VAL A 170 13.20 -12.05 -8.97
CA VAL A 170 14.60 -12.46 -8.79
C VAL A 170 15.06 -12.21 -7.36
N LEU A 171 14.75 -11.03 -6.85
CA LEU A 171 15.01 -10.62 -5.47
C LEU A 171 13.84 -9.81 -4.95
N SER A 172 13.56 -9.89 -3.67
CA SER A 172 12.63 -9.02 -2.97
C SER A 172 13.08 -8.77 -1.55
N ASP A 173 12.64 -7.64 -0.98
CA ASP A 173 12.76 -7.29 0.43
C ASP A 173 11.50 -6.53 0.83
N LEU A 174 10.85 -6.99 1.90
CA LEU A 174 9.63 -6.41 2.43
C LEU A 174 9.90 -5.79 3.80
N LEU A 175 10.01 -4.48 3.85
CA LEU A 175 10.04 -3.74 5.10
C LEU A 175 8.62 -3.60 5.66
N HIS A 176 8.41 -4.03 6.91
CA HIS A 176 7.12 -3.90 7.61
C HIS A 176 6.91 -2.49 8.16
N PHE A 177 7.18 -1.48 7.36
CA PHE A 177 6.81 -0.10 7.61
C PHE A 177 6.71 0.70 6.30
N GLY A 178 5.88 1.73 6.33
CA GLY A 178 5.62 2.64 5.21
C GLY A 178 5.14 3.99 5.71
N GLY A 179 4.16 4.56 5.04
CA GLY A 179 3.64 5.89 5.34
C GLY A 179 3.07 6.05 6.77
N ASN A 180 2.45 5.03 7.35
CA ASN A 180 1.90 5.07 8.71
C ASN A 180 3.01 5.13 9.76
N ARG A 181 4.14 4.46 9.53
CA ARG A 181 5.31 4.56 10.42
C ARG A 181 5.92 5.95 10.44
N LEU A 182 5.92 6.63 9.29
CA LEU A 182 6.32 8.05 9.23
C LEU A 182 5.36 8.92 10.05
N ASP A 183 4.04 8.68 9.98
CA ASP A 183 3.04 9.39 10.78
C ASP A 183 3.29 9.18 12.29
N GLU A 184 3.56 7.95 12.73
CA GLU A 184 3.91 7.63 14.13
C GLU A 184 5.17 8.35 14.60
N SER A 185 6.19 8.43 13.74
CA SER A 185 7.43 9.15 14.03
C SER A 185 7.18 10.65 14.19
N ILE A 186 6.32 11.23 13.36
CA ILE A 186 5.89 12.63 13.45
C ILE A 186 5.15 12.88 14.79
N ILE A 187 4.20 12.00 15.15
CA ILE A 187 3.48 12.10 16.43
C ILE A 187 4.46 12.09 17.61
N SER A 188 5.39 11.13 17.57
CA SER A 188 6.39 10.95 18.64
C SER A 188 7.34 12.15 18.74
N TYR A 189 7.81 12.66 17.61
CA TYR A 189 8.69 13.82 17.54
C TYR A 189 8.00 15.08 18.04
N ILE A 190 6.79 15.37 17.57
CA ILE A 190 6.03 16.56 17.99
C ILE A 190 5.70 16.50 19.48
N ARG A 191 5.35 15.32 20.00
CA ARG A 191 5.12 15.15 21.43
C ARG A 191 6.37 15.45 22.24
N LYS A 192 7.54 15.00 21.78
CA LYS A 192 8.82 15.15 22.50
C LYS A 192 9.35 16.57 22.43
N GLU A 193 9.39 17.16 21.25
CA GLU A 193 10.07 18.45 21.01
C GLU A 193 9.14 19.66 21.27
N TYR A 194 7.83 19.48 21.06
CA TYR A 194 6.85 20.58 21.18
C TYR A 194 5.89 20.41 22.36
N ASN A 195 5.98 19.32 23.14
CA ASN A 195 5.02 18.98 24.19
C ASN A 195 3.56 18.96 23.70
N LEU A 196 3.32 18.61 22.44
CA LEU A 196 2.01 18.65 21.81
C LEU A 196 1.58 17.23 21.39
N VAL A 197 0.41 16.80 21.83
CA VAL A 197 -0.21 15.53 21.41
C VAL A 197 -1.13 15.80 20.22
N ILE A 198 -0.82 15.19 19.07
CA ILE A 198 -1.64 15.25 17.86
C ILE A 198 -2.15 13.85 17.49
N GLY A 199 -3.24 13.77 16.70
CA GLY A 199 -3.77 12.52 16.19
C GLY A 199 -3.07 12.07 14.90
N GLN A 200 -3.34 10.82 14.48
CA GLN A 200 -2.78 10.25 13.26
C GLN A 200 -3.20 11.02 12.00
N LYS A 201 -4.45 11.50 11.94
CA LYS A 201 -4.93 12.30 10.80
C LYS A 201 -4.16 13.63 10.67
N THR A 202 -3.83 14.27 11.79
CA THR A 202 -3.03 15.49 11.81
C THR A 202 -1.60 15.23 11.36
N ALA A 203 -0.97 14.17 11.88
CA ALA A 203 0.39 13.78 11.47
C ALA A 203 0.46 13.45 9.98
N LYS A 204 -0.51 12.69 9.48
CA LYS A 204 -0.64 12.40 8.05
C LYS A 204 -0.78 13.67 7.22
N SER A 205 -1.61 14.62 7.65
CA SER A 205 -1.78 15.91 6.97
C SER A 205 -0.48 16.72 6.94
N LEU A 206 0.26 16.77 8.05
CA LEU A 206 1.59 17.40 8.12
C LEU A 206 2.55 16.77 7.11
N LYS A 207 2.66 15.44 7.10
CA LYS A 207 3.51 14.70 6.16
C LYS A 207 3.15 15.00 4.70
N GLU A 208 1.87 14.95 4.35
CA GLU A 208 1.39 15.13 2.98
C GLU A 208 1.46 16.59 2.50
N THR A 209 1.33 17.56 3.42
CA THR A 209 1.29 19.00 3.06
C THR A 209 2.67 19.65 3.08
N ILE A 210 3.42 19.46 4.16
CA ILE A 210 4.72 20.12 4.37
C ILE A 210 5.90 19.15 4.52
N GLY A 211 5.67 17.82 4.51
CA GLY A 211 6.74 16.82 4.62
C GLY A 211 7.63 16.78 3.38
N SER A 212 8.90 16.46 3.60
CA SER A 212 9.90 16.24 2.54
C SER A 212 10.86 15.14 2.98
N ALA A 213 11.33 14.32 2.03
CA ALA A 213 12.40 13.36 2.26
C ALA A 213 13.80 14.00 2.24
N LEU A 214 13.89 15.27 1.89
CA LEU A 214 15.12 16.06 1.86
C LEU A 214 15.00 17.29 2.76
N PRO A 215 16.09 17.76 3.38
CA PRO A 215 16.10 19.00 4.17
C PRO A 215 15.93 20.24 3.29
N GLY A 216 15.73 21.41 3.92
CA GLY A 216 15.75 22.71 3.27
C GLY A 216 14.41 23.20 2.73
N ARG A 217 13.31 22.51 3.02
CA ARG A 217 11.95 23.01 2.75
C ARG A 217 11.54 23.97 3.89
N GLU A 218 11.02 25.16 3.55
CA GLU A 218 10.73 26.24 4.51
C GLU A 218 9.23 26.40 4.84
N ASP A 219 8.38 25.46 4.37
CA ASP A 219 6.95 25.52 4.64
C ASP A 219 6.61 25.32 6.12
N ARG A 220 5.47 25.91 6.53
CA ARG A 220 4.94 25.78 7.88
C ARG A 220 3.45 25.51 7.85
N MET A 221 2.95 24.84 8.87
CA MET A 221 1.54 24.51 9.00
C MET A 221 1.11 24.65 10.46
N VAL A 222 0.02 25.36 10.71
CA VAL A 222 -0.60 25.45 12.04
C VAL A 222 -1.47 24.21 12.25
N VAL A 223 -1.29 23.55 13.39
CA VAL A 223 -2.07 22.39 13.82
C VAL A 223 -2.66 22.62 15.20
N VAL A 224 -3.78 21.98 15.48
CA VAL A 224 -4.37 21.93 16.81
C VAL A 224 -3.99 20.62 17.47
N GLY A 225 -3.49 20.67 18.69
CA GLY A 225 -3.17 19.53 19.51
C GLY A 225 -3.48 19.78 20.97
N ARG A 226 -3.25 18.79 21.81
CA ARG A 226 -3.38 18.93 23.27
C ARG A 226 -2.00 19.14 23.88
N ASP A 227 -1.82 20.26 24.55
CA ASP A 227 -0.60 20.52 25.32
C ASP A 227 -0.44 19.49 26.45
N VAL A 228 0.76 18.91 26.58
CA VAL A 228 1.06 17.85 27.55
C VAL A 228 1.01 18.39 28.97
N LEU A 229 1.40 19.65 29.19
CA LEU A 229 1.54 20.25 30.54
C LEU A 229 0.18 20.70 31.08
N SER A 230 -0.57 21.49 30.30
CA SER A 230 -1.87 22.04 30.73
C SER A 230 -3.04 21.08 30.48
N GLY A 231 -2.89 20.11 29.56
CA GLY A 231 -3.96 19.24 29.10
C GLY A 231 -4.97 19.92 28.17
N LEU A 232 -4.79 21.21 27.85
CA LEU A 232 -5.72 22.01 27.06
C LEU A 232 -5.40 21.95 25.56
N PRO A 233 -6.40 22.12 24.66
CA PRO A 233 -6.15 22.30 23.24
C PRO A 233 -5.40 23.62 22.98
N ILE A 234 -4.36 23.57 22.16
CA ILE A 234 -3.61 24.74 21.70
C ILE A 234 -3.34 24.64 20.20
N GLU A 235 -3.16 25.79 19.58
CA GLU A 235 -2.63 25.88 18.21
C GLU A 235 -1.11 26.01 18.26
N MET A 236 -0.43 25.34 17.32
CA MET A 236 1.02 25.39 17.19
C MET A 236 1.45 25.34 15.73
N GLU A 237 2.41 26.17 15.37
CA GLU A 237 3.04 26.16 14.06
C GLU A 237 4.16 25.13 14.02
N ILE A 238 4.10 24.21 13.05
CA ILE A 238 5.09 23.16 12.81
C ILE A 238 5.79 23.43 11.47
N SER A 239 7.11 23.32 11.45
CA SER A 239 7.93 23.54 10.26
C SER A 239 8.15 22.23 9.47
N SER A 240 8.44 22.34 8.17
CA SER A 240 8.89 21.23 7.32
C SER A 240 10.16 20.58 7.84
N GLU A 241 11.07 21.35 8.43
CA GLU A 241 12.30 20.81 9.01
C GLU A 241 12.01 19.86 10.17
N ALA A 242 11.05 20.21 11.06
CA ALA A 242 10.62 19.32 12.13
C ALA A 242 10.04 17.99 11.59
N ILE A 243 9.28 18.06 10.50
CA ILE A 243 8.72 16.86 9.85
C ILE A 243 9.82 16.03 9.22
N TYR A 244 10.80 16.66 8.55
CA TYR A 244 11.97 15.97 8.00
C TYR A 244 12.76 15.23 9.09
N GLU A 245 13.13 15.91 10.19
CA GLU A 245 13.86 15.30 11.30
C GLU A 245 13.08 14.14 11.95
N ALA A 246 11.76 14.26 12.05
CA ALA A 246 10.91 13.17 12.55
C ALA A 246 10.96 11.91 11.66
N MET A 247 11.07 12.07 10.35
CA MET A 247 11.00 10.95 9.38
C MET A 247 12.38 10.39 9.00
N LYS A 248 13.47 11.16 9.19
CA LYS A 248 14.82 10.91 8.68
C LYS A 248 15.31 9.47 8.90
N SER A 249 15.25 8.98 10.12
CA SER A 249 15.71 7.62 10.47
C SER A 249 14.99 6.51 9.71
N ASN A 250 13.67 6.66 9.49
CA ASN A 250 12.89 5.70 8.73
C ASN A 250 13.23 5.77 7.23
N LEU A 251 13.44 6.97 6.69
CA LEU A 251 13.86 7.16 5.30
C LEU A 251 15.25 6.55 5.05
N GLU A 252 16.19 6.70 5.98
CA GLU A 252 17.50 6.06 5.93
C GLU A 252 17.40 4.53 5.90
N SER A 253 16.45 3.96 6.63
CA SER A 253 16.20 2.50 6.63
C SER A 253 15.69 2.02 5.27
N ILE A 254 14.79 2.76 4.62
CA ILE A 254 14.32 2.44 3.26
C ILE A 254 15.49 2.53 2.27
N CYS A 255 16.29 3.59 2.36
CA CYS A 255 17.48 3.78 1.53
C CYS A 255 18.47 2.61 1.66
N THR A 256 18.64 2.10 2.87
CA THR A 256 19.52 0.96 3.15
C THR A 256 18.98 -0.33 2.50
N SER A 257 17.68 -0.59 2.57
CA SER A 257 17.05 -1.74 1.91
C SER A 257 17.26 -1.69 0.38
N ILE A 258 17.03 -0.53 -0.24
CA ILE A 258 17.21 -0.35 -1.68
C ILE A 258 18.66 -0.67 -2.09
N LYS A 259 19.66 -0.15 -1.37
CA LYS A 259 21.07 -0.45 -1.62
C LYS A 259 21.37 -1.93 -1.49
N MET A 260 20.89 -2.56 -0.44
CA MET A 260 21.10 -3.98 -0.16
C MET A 260 20.54 -4.87 -1.27
N ILE A 261 19.40 -4.53 -1.85
CA ILE A 261 18.82 -5.27 -2.98
C ILE A 261 19.68 -5.06 -4.24
N LEU A 262 20.13 -3.82 -4.53
CA LEU A 262 21.01 -3.55 -5.66
C LEU A 262 22.35 -4.30 -5.55
N GLU A 263 22.96 -4.34 -4.36
CA GLU A 263 24.21 -5.06 -4.12
C GLU A 263 24.08 -6.57 -4.34
N LYS A 264 22.92 -7.14 -4.07
CA LYS A 264 22.61 -8.57 -4.27
C LYS A 264 22.15 -8.89 -5.69
N THR A 265 21.82 -7.86 -6.48
CA THR A 265 21.29 -8.05 -7.84
C THR A 265 22.38 -8.60 -8.77
N PRO A 266 22.09 -9.66 -9.56
CA PRO A 266 23.03 -10.17 -10.55
C PRO A 266 23.54 -9.06 -11.49
N PRO A 267 24.84 -9.04 -11.85
CA PRO A 267 25.43 -7.94 -12.61
C PRO A 267 24.72 -7.59 -13.92
N GLU A 268 24.23 -8.59 -14.66
CA GLU A 268 23.51 -8.35 -15.93
C GLU A 268 22.18 -7.63 -15.70
N LEU A 269 21.42 -8.00 -14.65
CA LEU A 269 20.18 -7.33 -14.31
C LEU A 269 20.44 -5.95 -13.69
N ALA A 270 21.51 -5.79 -12.92
CA ALA A 270 21.92 -4.49 -12.39
C ALA A 270 22.27 -3.51 -13.53
N LYS A 271 22.93 -3.98 -14.58
CA LYS A 271 23.19 -3.20 -15.80
C LYS A 271 21.90 -2.71 -16.44
N ASP A 272 20.88 -3.57 -16.55
CA ASP A 272 19.59 -3.17 -17.10
C ASP A 272 18.93 -2.10 -16.24
N ILE A 273 18.95 -2.26 -14.91
CA ILE A 273 18.38 -1.30 -13.95
C ILE A 273 19.08 0.06 -14.04
N ILE A 274 20.42 0.10 -14.23
CA ILE A 274 21.17 1.35 -14.44
C ILE A 274 20.64 2.10 -15.68
N HIS A 275 20.29 1.39 -16.74
CA HIS A 275 19.80 1.98 -17.98
C HIS A 275 18.31 2.35 -17.92
N SER A 276 17.47 1.47 -17.36
CA SER A 276 16.02 1.66 -17.30
C SER A 276 15.57 2.53 -16.13
N GLY A 277 16.36 2.60 -15.04
CA GLY A 277 16.01 3.30 -13.81
C GLY A 277 15.29 2.43 -12.78
N ILE A 278 15.06 3.03 -11.61
CA ILE A 278 14.27 2.46 -10.49
C ILE A 278 12.88 3.06 -10.55
N TYR A 279 11.86 2.21 -10.65
CA TYR A 279 10.46 2.66 -10.65
C TYR A 279 9.95 2.76 -9.23
N ILE A 280 9.35 3.89 -8.86
CA ILE A 280 8.73 4.07 -7.55
C ILE A 280 7.21 4.20 -7.65
N THR A 281 6.51 3.51 -6.76
CA THR A 281 5.06 3.48 -6.70
C THR A 281 4.55 3.37 -5.25
N GLY A 282 3.24 3.17 -5.06
CA GLY A 282 2.60 3.23 -3.75
C GLY A 282 2.31 4.66 -3.30
N GLY A 283 1.35 4.81 -2.38
CA GLY A 283 0.93 6.13 -1.88
C GLY A 283 2.05 6.93 -1.20
N GLY A 284 3.01 6.23 -0.57
CA GLY A 284 4.18 6.84 0.08
C GLY A 284 5.16 7.48 -0.91
N SER A 285 5.18 7.02 -2.17
CA SER A 285 6.07 7.60 -3.20
C SER A 285 5.73 9.05 -3.57
N LYS A 286 4.57 9.55 -3.14
CA LYS A 286 4.17 10.96 -3.29
C LYS A 286 4.90 11.90 -2.33
N LEU A 287 5.64 11.38 -1.34
CA LEU A 287 6.42 12.22 -0.43
C LEU A 287 7.43 13.02 -1.24
N GLN A 288 7.38 14.34 -1.07
CA GLN A 288 8.28 15.25 -1.79
C GLN A 288 9.75 14.87 -1.55
N GLY A 289 10.54 14.85 -2.61
CA GLY A 289 11.99 14.54 -2.54
C GLY A 289 12.32 13.05 -2.41
N LEU A 290 11.33 12.14 -2.30
CA LEU A 290 11.62 10.71 -2.11
C LEU A 290 12.40 10.11 -3.29
N GLY A 291 11.99 10.40 -4.52
CA GLY A 291 12.74 9.95 -5.71
C GLY A 291 14.16 10.52 -5.74
N GLN A 292 14.32 11.80 -5.36
CA GLN A 292 15.61 12.46 -5.35
C GLN A 292 16.58 11.85 -4.33
N ILE A 293 16.12 11.50 -3.11
CA ILE A 293 17.00 10.83 -2.14
C ILE A 293 17.41 9.44 -2.64
N PHE A 294 16.53 8.70 -3.31
CA PHE A 294 16.88 7.40 -3.90
C PHE A 294 17.88 7.55 -5.04
N GLU A 295 17.76 8.58 -5.90
CA GLU A 295 18.78 8.90 -6.92
C GLU A 295 20.14 9.26 -6.30
N GLN A 296 20.14 10.08 -5.25
CA GLN A 296 21.38 10.49 -4.57
C GLN A 296 22.13 9.30 -3.97
N ILE A 297 21.43 8.33 -3.39
CA ILE A 297 22.06 7.20 -2.71
C ILE A 297 22.48 6.07 -3.64
N THR A 298 21.82 5.93 -4.81
CA THR A 298 22.06 4.82 -5.76
C THR A 298 22.85 5.26 -6.98
N GLY A 299 22.81 6.54 -7.32
CA GLY A 299 23.32 7.06 -8.60
C GLY A 299 22.49 6.63 -9.82
N ILE A 300 21.31 6.05 -9.62
CA ILE A 300 20.43 5.53 -10.65
C ILE A 300 19.20 6.43 -10.74
N LYS A 301 18.77 6.76 -11.97
CA LYS A 301 17.55 7.54 -12.21
C LYS A 301 16.33 6.88 -11.57
N VAL A 302 15.48 7.67 -10.92
CA VAL A 302 14.23 7.22 -10.34
C VAL A 302 13.03 7.71 -11.16
N ILE A 303 12.11 6.81 -11.46
CA ILE A 303 10.95 7.05 -12.31
C ILE A 303 9.69 6.89 -11.45
N PRO A 304 9.03 8.01 -11.08
CA PRO A 304 7.80 7.95 -10.32
C PRO A 304 6.63 7.46 -11.19
N SER A 305 5.77 6.65 -10.59
CA SER A 305 4.49 6.26 -11.20
C SER A 305 3.58 7.47 -11.38
N GLU A 306 2.89 7.56 -12.52
CA GLU A 306 1.84 8.56 -12.75
C GLU A 306 0.63 8.33 -11.82
N PHE A 307 0.32 7.05 -11.52
CA PHE A 307 -0.80 6.64 -10.67
C PHE A 307 -0.32 5.73 -9.52
N PRO A 308 0.46 6.26 -8.57
CA PRO A 308 1.19 5.42 -7.61
C PRO A 308 0.28 4.64 -6.67
N GLU A 309 -0.91 5.12 -6.38
CA GLU A 309 -1.86 4.36 -5.54
C GLU A 309 -2.60 3.24 -6.30
N GLU A 310 -2.52 3.24 -7.63
CA GLU A 310 -3.32 2.36 -8.49
C GLU A 310 -2.50 1.38 -9.32
N SER A 311 -1.16 1.44 -9.28
CA SER A 311 -0.30 0.61 -10.15
C SER A 311 -0.64 -0.88 -10.06
N ALA A 312 -0.76 -1.45 -8.87
CA ALA A 312 -1.11 -2.86 -8.69
C ALA A 312 -2.46 -3.21 -9.33
N VAL A 313 -3.51 -2.43 -9.06
CA VAL A 313 -4.83 -2.73 -9.63
C VAL A 313 -4.88 -2.50 -11.13
N ARG A 314 -4.15 -1.51 -11.66
CA ARG A 314 -4.00 -1.28 -13.11
C ARG A 314 -3.29 -2.47 -13.78
N GLY A 315 -2.28 -3.02 -13.13
CA GLY A 315 -1.64 -4.25 -13.56
C GLY A 315 -2.60 -5.44 -13.55
N LEU A 316 -3.38 -5.60 -12.49
CA LEU A 316 -4.41 -6.65 -12.45
C LEU A 316 -5.46 -6.48 -13.56
N VAL A 317 -5.82 -5.24 -13.95
CA VAL A 317 -6.68 -4.97 -15.11
C VAL A 317 -6.10 -5.61 -16.37
N LYS A 318 -4.81 -5.38 -16.65
CA LYS A 318 -4.11 -5.93 -17.81
C LYS A 318 -3.97 -7.45 -17.71
N ILE A 319 -3.58 -7.98 -16.57
CA ILE A 319 -3.43 -9.41 -16.31
C ILE A 319 -4.75 -10.16 -16.54
N VAL A 320 -5.88 -9.57 -16.13
CA VAL A 320 -7.22 -10.13 -16.36
C VAL A 320 -7.62 -10.06 -17.84
N SER A 321 -7.20 -9.01 -18.55
CA SER A 321 -7.71 -8.68 -19.90
C SER A 321 -6.85 -9.22 -21.03
N GLU A 322 -5.52 -9.23 -20.86
CA GLU A 322 -4.55 -9.53 -21.91
C GLU A 322 -4.02 -10.97 -21.84
N SER A 323 -3.94 -11.63 -22.99
CA SER A 323 -3.53 -13.05 -23.04
C SER A 323 -2.05 -13.27 -22.68
N LYS A 324 -1.18 -12.29 -22.94
CA LYS A 324 0.26 -12.39 -22.69
C LYS A 324 0.62 -12.50 -21.20
N TYR A 325 -0.28 -12.07 -20.31
CA TYR A 325 -0.06 -12.09 -18.85
C TYR A 325 -0.77 -13.24 -18.12
N LYS A 326 -1.40 -14.18 -18.85
CA LYS A 326 -2.18 -15.28 -18.22
C LYS A 326 -1.37 -16.25 -17.37
N THR A 327 -0.07 -16.29 -17.57
CA THR A 327 0.86 -17.18 -16.85
C THR A 327 1.39 -16.56 -15.55
N LEU A 328 1.25 -15.24 -15.36
CA LEU A 328 1.77 -14.54 -14.19
C LEU A 328 1.03 -14.91 -12.91
N PRO A 329 -0.33 -15.00 -12.87
CA PRO A 329 -1.02 -15.41 -11.66
C PRO A 329 -0.92 -16.92 -11.43
N PHE A 330 -0.74 -17.30 -10.15
CA PHE A 330 -0.58 -18.69 -9.72
C PHE A 330 -1.67 -19.11 -8.72
N SER A 331 -1.81 -20.42 -8.52
CA SER A 331 -2.72 -21.01 -7.52
C SER A 331 -1.91 -21.69 -6.44
N ILE A 332 -2.32 -21.52 -5.19
CA ILE A 332 -1.86 -22.35 -4.08
C ILE A 332 -2.82 -23.52 -3.94
N LYS A 333 -2.28 -24.72 -4.12
CA LYS A 333 -3.02 -25.96 -3.88
C LYS A 333 -2.83 -26.42 -2.44
#